data_3a139681ff5a45ce2427fe5b751d6c57
#
_entry.id   3a139681ff5a45ce2427fe5b751d6c57
#
_cell.length_a   1.000
_cell.length_b   1.000
_cell.length_c   1.000
_cell.angle_alpha   90.00
_cell.angle_beta   90.00
_cell.angle_gamma   90.00
#
_symmetry.space_group_name_H-M   'P 1'
#
loop_
_entity.id
_entity.type
_entity.pdbx_description
1 polymer ?
#
loop_
_entity_poly.entity_id
_entity_poly.type
_entity_poly.pdbx_seq_one_letter_code
_entity_poly.pdbx_strand_id
1 'polypeptide(L)'
;HRDLHSFPTRRSSDLRQVEAKQIAASVDAMIVIGGQSSSNTRKLYEICSSECENTYFIQTLDDLDLQSVSSVRSVGITAGASTPNYIIEEVHTNVRVKF
;
A
#
# COMPACT_ATOMS: atom_id res chain seq x y z
N HIS A 1 17.92 -0.37 9.69
CA HIS A 1 17.37 -1.12 8.57
C HIS A 1 16.03 -0.58 8.13
N ARG A 2 15.85 -0.56 6.84
CA ARG A 2 14.58 -0.19 6.23
C ARG A 2 13.94 -1.42 5.63
N ASP A 3 12.65 -1.56 5.82
CA ASP A 3 11.91 -2.72 5.35
C ASP A 3 10.78 -2.30 4.41
N LEU A 4 10.69 -2.96 3.28
CA LEU A 4 9.61 -2.81 2.33
C LEU A 4 8.79 -4.08 2.32
N HIS A 5 7.50 -3.95 2.66
CA HIS A 5 6.59 -5.08 2.72
C HIS A 5 5.55 -4.98 1.62
N SER A 6 5.40 -6.05 0.86
CA SER A 6 4.34 -6.14 -0.15
C SER A 6 3.84 -7.57 -0.16
N PHE A 7 2.68 -7.79 -0.75
CA PHE A 7 2.13 -9.12 -0.81
C PHE A 7 1.38 -9.34 -2.13
N PRO A 8 1.16 -10.63 -2.51
CA PRO A 8 0.52 -10.95 -3.78
C PRO A 8 -0.88 -10.36 -3.90
N THR A 9 -1.20 -9.89 -5.09
CA THR A 9 -2.48 -9.25 -5.36
C THR A 9 -3.60 -10.22 -5.74
N ARG A 10 -3.30 -11.51 -5.85
CA ARG A 10 -4.25 -12.51 -6.34
C ARG A 10 -4.98 -13.26 -5.24
N ARG A 11 -4.91 -12.79 -4.02
CA ARG A 11 -5.63 -13.42 -2.93
C ARG A 11 -7.07 -12.94 -2.89
N SER A 12 -7.94 -13.70 -2.23
CA SER A 12 -9.32 -13.29 -2.04
C SER A 12 -9.37 -11.96 -1.27
N SER A 13 -10.48 -11.24 -1.41
CA SER A 13 -10.63 -9.96 -0.73
C SER A 13 -10.47 -10.08 0.78
N ASP A 14 -11.03 -11.13 1.38
CA ASP A 14 -10.95 -11.33 2.82
C ASP A 14 -9.52 -11.52 3.29
N LEU A 15 -8.77 -12.39 2.61
CA LEU A 15 -7.37 -12.63 2.96
C LEU A 15 -6.53 -11.39 2.74
N ARG A 16 -6.81 -10.64 1.68
CA ARG A 16 -6.09 -9.40 1.39
C ARG A 16 -6.29 -8.39 2.51
N GLN A 17 -7.51 -8.26 3.02
CA GLN A 17 -7.81 -7.34 4.10
C GLN A 17 -7.09 -7.73 5.39
N VAL A 18 -7.07 -9.00 5.71
CA VAL A 18 -6.36 -9.49 6.91
C VAL A 18 -4.87 -9.22 6.80
N GLU A 19 -4.28 -9.55 5.65
CA GLU A 19 -2.86 -9.32 5.44
C GLU A 19 -2.50 -7.84 5.46
N ALA A 20 -3.34 -7.00 4.83
CA ALA A 20 -3.12 -5.56 4.83
C ALA A 20 -3.13 -5.01 6.25
N LYS A 21 -4.06 -5.47 7.08
CA LYS A 21 -4.13 -5.03 8.47
C LYS A 21 -2.87 -5.43 9.24
N GLN A 22 -2.41 -6.66 9.06
CA GLN A 22 -1.21 -7.15 9.73
C GLN A 22 0.02 -6.35 9.31
N ILE A 23 0.16 -6.09 8.03
CA ILE A 23 1.29 -5.31 7.52
C ILE A 23 1.22 -3.87 8.03
N ALA A 24 0.04 -3.26 7.97
CA ALA A 24 -0.13 -1.88 8.44
C ALA A 24 0.22 -1.72 9.90
N ALA A 25 -0.07 -2.72 10.71
CA ALA A 25 0.25 -2.68 12.14
C ALA A 25 1.74 -2.78 12.41
N SER A 26 2.51 -3.30 11.45
CA SER A 26 3.94 -3.55 11.64
C SER A 26 4.86 -2.55 10.92
N VAL A 27 4.29 -1.67 10.08
CA VAL A 27 5.08 -0.71 9.31
C VAL A 27 4.82 0.72 9.75
N ASP A 28 5.74 1.62 9.40
CA ASP A 28 5.61 3.04 9.73
C ASP A 28 4.74 3.78 8.73
N ALA A 29 4.69 3.32 7.49
CA ALA A 29 3.85 3.92 6.46
C ALA A 29 3.24 2.82 5.61
N MET A 30 2.02 3.06 5.13
CA MET A 30 1.29 2.10 4.33
C MET A 30 0.79 2.77 3.06
N ILE A 31 0.98 2.12 1.92
CA ILE A 31 0.53 2.62 0.63
C ILE A 31 -0.57 1.71 0.11
N VAL A 32 -1.74 2.28 -0.15
CA VAL A 32 -2.88 1.56 -0.73
C VAL A 32 -3.08 2.05 -2.16
N ILE A 33 -2.98 1.15 -3.11
CA ILE A 33 -3.06 1.47 -4.54
C ILE A 33 -4.39 1.00 -5.11
N GLY A 34 -5.09 1.89 -5.78
CA GLY A 34 -6.33 1.52 -6.45
C GLY A 34 -7.18 2.71 -6.80
N GLY A 35 -8.27 2.44 -7.53
CA GLY A 35 -9.19 3.49 -7.95
C GLY A 35 -10.01 4.02 -6.78
N GLN A 36 -10.23 5.32 -6.77
CA GLN A 36 -11.02 5.97 -5.72
C GLN A 36 -12.48 5.51 -5.71
N SER A 37 -12.96 5.04 -6.85
CA SER A 37 -14.33 4.55 -6.95
C SER A 37 -14.46 3.07 -6.55
N SER A 38 -13.37 2.38 -6.30
CA SER A 38 -13.38 0.98 -5.89
C SER A 38 -13.71 0.87 -4.40
N SER A 39 -14.80 0.22 -4.07
CA SER A 39 -15.20 0.03 -2.68
C SER A 39 -14.23 -0.90 -1.95
N ASN A 40 -13.67 -1.88 -2.65
CA ASN A 40 -12.69 -2.78 -2.06
C ASN A 40 -11.41 -2.05 -1.67
N THR A 41 -10.94 -1.16 -2.54
CA THR A 41 -9.73 -0.38 -2.26
C THR A 41 -9.96 0.58 -1.10
N ARG A 42 -11.13 1.22 -1.07
CA ARG A 42 -11.45 2.13 0.04
C ARG A 42 -11.50 1.40 1.36
N LYS A 43 -12.03 0.18 1.36
CA LYS A 43 -12.07 -0.62 2.57
C LYS A 43 -10.66 -1.00 3.03
N LEU A 44 -9.78 -1.34 2.09
CA LEU A 44 -8.38 -1.58 2.44
C LEU A 44 -7.74 -0.36 3.06
N TYR A 45 -8.01 0.81 2.49
CA TYR A 45 -7.49 2.06 3.03
C TYR A 45 -7.98 2.31 4.45
N GLU A 46 -9.28 2.10 4.70
CA GLU A 46 -9.84 2.28 6.03
C GLU A 46 -9.20 1.34 7.04
N ILE A 47 -9.03 0.08 6.67
CA ILE A 47 -8.40 -0.92 7.52
C ILE A 47 -6.96 -0.54 7.83
N CYS A 48 -6.21 -0.16 6.80
CA CYS A 48 -4.81 0.21 6.97
C CYS A 48 -4.66 1.48 7.79
N SER A 49 -5.51 2.48 7.57
CA SER A 49 -5.41 3.74 8.29
C SER A 49 -5.78 3.61 9.76
N SER A 50 -6.57 2.60 10.12
CA SER A 50 -6.87 2.35 11.53
C SER A 50 -5.68 1.75 12.27
N GLU A 51 -4.75 1.13 11.57
CA GLU A 51 -3.56 0.51 12.16
C GLU A 51 -2.30 1.33 11.96
N CYS A 52 -2.26 2.19 10.94
CA CYS A 52 -1.07 2.95 10.58
C CYS A 52 -1.46 4.41 10.32
N GLU A 53 -0.86 5.34 11.06
CA GLU A 53 -1.17 6.76 10.92
C GLU A 53 -0.79 7.30 9.54
N ASN A 54 0.28 6.79 8.97
CA ASN A 54 0.81 7.27 7.69
C ASN A 54 0.34 6.37 6.57
N THR A 55 -0.94 6.35 6.30
CA THR A 55 -1.53 5.56 5.22
C THR A 55 -1.83 6.48 4.03
N TYR A 56 -1.30 6.11 2.87
CA TYR A 56 -1.45 6.87 1.64
C TYR A 56 -2.34 6.10 0.67
N PHE A 57 -3.35 6.78 0.14
CA PHE A 57 -4.24 6.22 -0.86
C PHE A 57 -3.88 6.82 -2.21
N ILE A 58 -3.34 6.01 -3.10
CA ILE A 58 -2.90 6.48 -4.41
C ILE A 58 -3.56 5.66 -5.52
N GLN A 59 -3.73 6.27 -6.67
CA GLN A 59 -4.25 5.60 -7.85
C GLN A 59 -3.11 5.26 -8.82
N THR A 60 -2.13 6.15 -8.93
CA THR A 60 -0.93 5.94 -9.73
C THR A 60 0.28 6.41 -8.95
N LEU A 61 1.47 6.13 -9.47
CA LEU A 61 2.71 6.58 -8.85
C LEU A 61 2.77 8.11 -8.71
N ASP A 62 2.17 8.83 -9.64
CA ASP A 62 2.19 10.30 -9.60
C ASP A 62 1.48 10.88 -8.39
N ASP A 63 0.56 10.13 -7.80
CA ASP A 63 -0.16 10.55 -6.61
C ASP A 63 0.65 10.39 -5.33
N LEU A 64 1.80 9.73 -5.39
CA LEU A 64 2.58 9.39 -4.22
C LEU A 64 3.71 10.39 -3.99
N ASP A 65 3.81 10.88 -2.77
CA ASP A 65 4.95 11.71 -2.35
C ASP A 65 6.08 10.80 -1.86
N LEU A 66 7.03 10.53 -2.74
CA LEU A 66 8.14 9.65 -2.42
C LEU A 66 9.04 10.18 -1.31
N GLN A 67 9.09 11.50 -1.14
CA GLN A 67 9.88 12.08 -0.06
C GLN A 67 9.30 11.75 1.31
N SER A 68 7.98 11.81 1.44
CA SER A 68 7.31 11.43 2.68
C SER A 68 7.55 9.97 3.02
N VAL A 69 7.51 9.11 2.00
CA VAL A 69 7.74 7.68 2.18
C VAL A 69 9.19 7.40 2.55
N SER A 70 10.13 8.13 1.96
CA SER A 70 11.55 7.88 2.18
C SER A 70 12.02 8.25 3.59
N SER A 71 11.22 8.98 4.35
CA SER A 71 11.59 9.40 5.69
C SER A 71 11.23 8.38 6.78
N VAL A 72 10.52 7.31 6.43
CA VAL A 72 10.09 6.30 7.39
C VAL A 72 11.01 5.08 7.34
N ARG A 73 10.93 4.24 8.37
CA ARG A 73 11.78 3.06 8.48
C ARG A 73 11.24 1.86 7.72
N SER A 74 9.94 1.73 7.66
CA SER A 74 9.32 0.59 6.99
C SER A 74 8.08 1.04 6.25
N VAL A 75 7.83 0.44 5.10
CA VAL A 75 6.71 0.76 4.24
C VAL A 75 6.02 -0.53 3.81
N GLY A 76 4.70 -0.52 3.90
CA GLY A 76 3.89 -1.62 3.37
C GLY A 76 3.16 -1.16 2.12
N ILE A 77 2.99 -2.06 1.18
CA ILE A 77 2.25 -1.78 -0.06
C ILE A 77 1.15 -2.81 -0.24
N THR A 78 -0.05 -2.34 -0.45
CA THR A 78 -1.18 -3.20 -0.78
C THR A 78 -1.98 -2.57 -1.91
N ALA A 79 -2.80 -3.36 -2.57
CA ALA A 79 -3.56 -2.89 -3.71
C ALA A 79 -4.92 -3.57 -3.77
N GLY A 80 -5.91 -2.89 -4.31
CA GLY A 80 -7.22 -3.46 -4.55
C GLY A 80 -7.18 -4.49 -5.68
N ALA A 81 -8.21 -5.36 -5.71
CA ALA A 81 -8.27 -6.44 -6.67
C ALA A 81 -8.29 -5.95 -8.13
N SER A 82 -8.85 -4.77 -8.35
CA SER A 82 -8.97 -4.20 -9.70
C SER A 82 -7.74 -3.42 -10.15
N THR A 83 -6.73 -3.30 -9.30
CA THR A 83 -5.52 -2.54 -9.64
C THR A 83 -4.65 -3.30 -10.64
N PRO A 84 -4.26 -2.68 -11.77
CA PRO A 84 -3.38 -3.33 -12.72
C PRO A 84 -2.01 -3.64 -12.13
N ASN A 85 -1.46 -4.80 -12.49
CA ASN A 85 -0.16 -5.22 -11.97
C ASN A 85 0.97 -4.25 -12.33
N TYR A 86 0.93 -3.64 -13.51
CA TYR A 86 2.00 -2.74 -13.91
C TYR A 86 2.10 -1.50 -13.01
N ILE A 87 0.96 -1.03 -12.50
CA ILE A 87 0.96 0.10 -11.56
C ILE A 87 1.57 -0.33 -10.23
N ILE A 88 1.20 -1.51 -9.75
CA ILE A 88 1.74 -2.05 -8.50
C ILE A 88 3.25 -2.20 -8.59
N GLU A 89 3.73 -2.76 -9.68
CA GLU A 89 5.17 -2.95 -9.90
C GLU A 89 5.91 -1.63 -10.02
N GLU A 90 5.30 -0.65 -10.70
CA GLU A 90 5.89 0.66 -10.85
C GLU A 90 6.05 1.35 -9.50
N VAL A 91 5.01 1.33 -8.69
CA VAL A 91 5.06 1.93 -7.35
C VAL A 91 6.09 1.20 -6.49
N HIS A 92 6.05 -0.12 -6.50
CA HIS A 92 6.97 -0.94 -5.71
C HIS A 92 8.42 -0.64 -6.08
N THR A 93 8.73 -0.60 -7.39
CA THR A 93 10.09 -0.36 -7.86
C THR A 93 10.56 1.04 -7.45
N ASN A 94 9.71 2.05 -7.63
CA ASN A 94 10.11 3.42 -7.32
C ASN A 94 10.25 3.66 -5.82
N VAL A 95 9.37 3.07 -5.03
CA VAL A 95 9.49 3.16 -3.57
C VAL A 95 10.78 2.47 -3.12
N ARG A 96 11.07 1.32 -3.69
CA ARG A 96 12.27 0.55 -3.33
C ARG A 96 13.54 1.34 -3.63
N VAL A 97 13.59 2.04 -4.77
CA VAL A 97 14.76 2.84 -5.14
C VAL A 97 14.95 4.02 -4.21
N LYS A 98 13.87 4.71 -3.86
CA LYS A 98 13.93 5.87 -2.96
C LYS A 98 14.07 5.48 -1.50
N PHE A 99 13.59 4.31 -1.15
CA PHE A 99 13.58 3.83 0.22
C PHE A 99 14.93 3.23 0.60
#